data_9ecc2ec7a8c53552e212854cccd4d7e3
#
_entry.id   9ecc2ec7a8c53552e212854cccd4d7e3
#
_cell.length_a   1.000
_cell.length_b   1.000
_cell.length_c   1.000
_cell.angle_alpha   90.00
_cell.angle_beta   90.00
_cell.angle_gamma   90.00
#
_symmetry.space_group_name_H-M   'P 1'
#
loop_
_entity.id
_entity.type
_entity.pdbx_description
1 polymer ?
#
loop_
_entity_poly.entity_id
_entity_poly.type
_entity_poly.pdbx_seq_one_letter_code
_entity_poly.pdbx_strand_id
1 'polypeptide(L)'
;MTKYKGLLLLGILLFTFSCSKSSSDSEDVNATTQVDKSGNLLATGDSAFDILSNDNFDKLLIEIAYVSGFRPTESAMTQFTDYLKQHTFKEDIELVYNELSSPSEDELTLQEIADLETSNRTVFNTGSTLAIYIYFADAPAEGDDLDGGLVTLGSVYRNTSMIIHEVTVRELASLSASINESDVETTTLNHEFGHLFGLVDLGTEMVNDHQSQSENEDGQLVGDNHCNQEGCLMRAELQFGGSSGKSLSSNALAKYEAGITSG
;
A
#
# COMPACT_ATOMS: atom_id res chain seq x y z
N MET A 1 -10.90 -58.45 59.70
CA MET A 1 -10.35 -58.17 61.01
C MET A 1 -9.03 -57.41 60.85
N THR A 2 -8.81 -56.43 61.68
CA THR A 2 -7.60 -55.64 61.95
C THR A 2 -7.39 -54.43 61.07
N LYS A 3 -7.75 -53.26 61.65
CA LYS A 3 -7.56 -51.88 61.24
C LYS A 3 -6.12 -51.45 61.45
N TYR A 4 -5.51 -50.77 60.48
CA TYR A 4 -4.37 -49.90 60.78
C TYR A 4 -4.65 -48.51 60.33
N LYS A 5 -4.65 -47.60 61.32
CA LYS A 5 -4.64 -46.13 61.16
C LYS A 5 -3.21 -45.66 60.86
N GLY A 6 -2.98 -45.09 59.68
CA GLY A 6 -1.73 -44.43 59.34
C GLY A 6 -1.87 -42.94 59.51
N LEU A 7 -1.08 -42.39 60.42
CA LEU A 7 -0.98 -41.01 60.78
C LEU A 7 -0.18 -40.23 59.71
N LEU A 8 -0.80 -39.22 59.09
CA LEU A 8 -0.20 -38.39 58.09
C LEU A 8 0.49 -37.17 58.79
N LEU A 9 1.79 -37.16 58.77
CA LEU A 9 2.61 -36.06 59.32
C LEU A 9 2.76 -34.99 58.23
N LEU A 10 2.16 -33.80 58.44
CA LEU A 10 2.24 -32.65 57.55
C LEU A 10 3.50 -31.84 57.93
N GLY A 11 4.54 -31.98 57.09
CA GLY A 11 5.76 -31.18 57.24
C GLY A 11 5.61 -29.80 56.56
N ILE A 12 5.54 -28.73 57.39
CA ILE A 12 5.55 -27.36 56.91
C ILE A 12 7.01 -26.95 56.70
N LEU A 13 7.39 -26.75 55.42
CA LEU A 13 8.71 -26.23 55.05
C LEU A 13 8.63 -24.72 54.92
N LEU A 14 9.15 -23.99 55.89
CA LEU A 14 9.29 -22.53 55.88
C LEU A 14 10.51 -22.14 55.04
N PHE A 15 10.28 -21.62 53.84
CA PHE A 15 11.34 -20.92 53.06
C PHE A 15 11.44 -19.46 53.48
N THR A 16 12.56 -19.13 54.17
CA THR A 16 12.95 -17.75 54.43
C THR A 16 13.64 -17.18 53.19
N PHE A 17 12.99 -16.26 52.50
CA PHE A 17 13.65 -15.47 51.46
C PHE A 17 14.54 -14.40 52.12
N SER A 18 15.86 -14.59 52.01
CA SER A 18 16.83 -13.55 52.32
C SER A 18 16.99 -12.63 51.11
N CYS A 19 16.54 -11.38 51.25
CA CYS A 19 16.86 -10.32 50.29
C CYS A 19 18.33 -9.91 50.48
N SER A 20 19.18 -10.34 49.59
CA SER A 20 20.52 -9.76 49.42
C SER A 20 20.46 -8.65 48.36
N LYS A 21 20.63 -7.40 48.85
CA LYS A 21 20.74 -6.22 48.01
C LYS A 21 22.19 -6.13 47.54
N SER A 22 22.47 -6.49 46.31
CA SER A 22 23.72 -6.15 45.63
C SER A 22 23.40 -5.23 44.47
N SER A 23 23.77 -3.98 44.64
CA SER A 23 23.88 -3.00 43.56
C SER A 23 24.99 -3.40 42.61
N SER A 24 24.65 -3.69 41.38
CA SER A 24 25.55 -3.55 40.25
C SER A 24 24.72 -3.02 39.09
N ASP A 25 24.96 -1.73 38.83
CA ASP A 25 24.53 -1.08 37.58
C ASP A 25 25.14 -1.84 36.40
N SER A 26 24.30 -2.57 35.71
CA SER A 26 24.51 -2.92 34.32
C SER A 26 23.22 -2.57 33.63
N GLU A 27 23.23 -1.41 33.00
CA GLU A 27 22.23 -1.02 32.02
C GLU A 27 22.23 -2.09 30.90
N ASP A 28 21.28 -3.01 30.93
CA ASP A 28 20.91 -3.81 29.79
C ASP A 28 20.24 -2.88 28.78
N VAL A 29 21.07 -2.12 28.02
CA VAL A 29 20.66 -1.41 26.82
C VAL A 29 20.48 -2.44 25.71
N ASN A 30 19.44 -3.23 25.79
CA ASN A 30 18.96 -4.01 24.64
C ASN A 30 17.45 -4.28 24.72
N ALA A 31 16.68 -3.25 25.06
CA ALA A 31 15.29 -3.19 24.68
C ALA A 31 15.28 -2.83 23.20
N THR A 32 15.29 -3.81 22.31
CA THR A 32 14.81 -3.63 20.93
C THR A 32 13.37 -3.13 21.05
N THR A 33 13.19 -1.82 20.93
CA THR A 33 11.87 -1.21 20.86
C THR A 33 11.19 -1.84 19.63
N GLN A 34 10.29 -2.78 19.88
CA GLN A 34 9.52 -3.39 18.80
C GLN A 34 8.71 -2.27 18.15
N VAL A 35 8.92 -2.05 16.85
CA VAL A 35 8.18 -1.03 16.08
C VAL A 35 6.72 -1.44 16.08
N ASP A 36 5.83 -0.52 16.49
CA ASP A 36 4.39 -0.72 16.36
C ASP A 36 3.99 -0.54 14.89
N LYS A 37 3.53 -1.62 14.29
CA LYS A 37 3.13 -1.68 12.88
C LYS A 37 1.62 -1.46 12.69
N SER A 38 0.85 -1.44 13.77
CA SER A 38 -0.63 -1.47 13.72
C SER A 38 -1.23 -0.31 12.94
N GLY A 39 -0.63 0.89 13.04
CA GLY A 39 -1.08 2.06 12.30
C GLY A 39 -0.92 1.99 10.78
N ASN A 40 -0.17 1.00 10.28
CA ASN A 40 0.04 0.76 8.84
C ASN A 40 -0.70 -0.49 8.31
N LEU A 41 -1.58 -1.10 9.12
CA LEU A 41 -2.30 -2.32 8.79
C LEU A 41 -3.83 -2.13 8.80
N LEU A 42 -4.29 -0.89 8.64
CA LEU A 42 -5.70 -0.52 8.58
C LEU A 42 -6.25 -0.70 7.16
N ALA A 43 -7.55 -0.49 6.97
CA ALA A 43 -8.16 -0.53 5.65
C ALA A 43 -7.78 0.68 4.79
N THR A 44 -7.88 0.53 3.48
CA THR A 44 -7.67 1.62 2.51
C THR A 44 -8.56 2.82 2.87
N GLY A 45 -7.97 4.02 2.85
CA GLY A 45 -8.65 5.27 3.20
C GLY A 45 -8.62 5.63 4.69
N ASP A 46 -8.42 4.68 5.62
CA ASP A 46 -8.40 4.95 7.06
C ASP A 46 -7.33 5.97 7.49
N SER A 47 -6.28 6.16 6.69
CA SER A 47 -5.24 7.17 6.92
C SER A 47 -5.41 8.44 6.07
N ALA A 48 -6.53 8.62 5.37
CA ALA A 48 -6.74 9.76 4.47
C ALA A 48 -6.50 11.12 5.17
N PHE A 49 -7.08 11.32 6.35
CA PHE A 49 -6.86 12.52 7.14
C PHE A 49 -5.38 12.72 7.51
N ASP A 50 -4.71 11.67 7.95
CA ASP A 50 -3.31 11.70 8.34
C ASP A 50 -2.37 11.94 7.15
N ILE A 51 -2.73 11.47 5.96
CA ILE A 51 -1.97 11.71 4.73
C ILE A 51 -2.17 13.16 4.27
N LEU A 52 -3.40 13.67 4.28
CA LEU A 52 -3.74 15.01 3.76
C LEU A 52 -3.30 16.12 4.71
N SER A 53 -3.53 15.98 6.03
CA SER A 53 -3.23 17.01 7.03
C SER A 53 -1.84 16.85 7.63
N ASN A 54 -1.38 17.87 8.39
CA ASN A 54 -0.17 17.82 9.20
C ASN A 54 -0.46 17.82 10.71
N ASP A 55 -1.70 17.54 11.12
CA ASP A 55 -2.10 17.58 12.53
C ASP A 55 -1.42 16.50 13.37
N ASN A 56 -1.39 15.25 12.87
CA ASN A 56 -0.79 14.12 13.55
C ASN A 56 0.63 13.83 13.01
N PHE A 57 0.83 13.98 11.69
CA PHE A 57 2.08 13.69 11.00
C PHE A 57 2.41 14.83 10.05
N ASP A 58 3.50 15.55 10.31
CA ASP A 58 4.00 16.64 9.47
C ASP A 58 4.95 16.16 8.35
N LYS A 59 5.42 14.91 8.46
CA LYS A 59 6.33 14.28 7.50
C LYS A 59 5.73 13.05 6.85
N LEU A 60 6.13 12.84 5.59
CA LEU A 60 5.79 11.66 4.80
C LEU A 60 7.08 10.95 4.37
N LEU A 61 7.26 9.72 4.81
CA LEU A 61 8.37 8.86 4.40
C LEU A 61 7.82 7.73 3.52
N ILE A 62 8.23 7.72 2.26
CA ILE A 62 7.75 6.75 1.27
C ILE A 62 8.86 5.76 0.95
N GLU A 63 8.66 4.50 1.34
CA GLU A 63 9.51 3.39 0.93
C GLU A 63 9.09 2.90 -0.45
N ILE A 64 10.00 3.06 -1.41
CA ILE A 64 9.88 2.55 -2.78
C ILE A 64 10.62 1.21 -2.82
N ALA A 65 9.88 0.13 -2.61
CA ALA A 65 10.38 -1.22 -2.81
C ALA A 65 10.23 -1.60 -4.28
N TYR A 66 11.24 -2.12 -4.92
CA TYR A 66 11.20 -2.48 -6.33
C TYR A 66 12.03 -3.72 -6.63
N VAL A 67 11.56 -4.55 -7.55
CA VAL A 67 12.35 -5.68 -8.02
C VAL A 67 13.50 -5.18 -8.87
N SER A 68 14.66 -5.84 -8.76
CA SER A 68 15.86 -5.50 -9.54
C SER A 68 15.54 -5.42 -11.03
N GLY A 69 15.85 -4.28 -11.66
CA GLY A 69 15.49 -3.98 -13.04
C GLY A 69 14.13 -3.31 -13.23
N PHE A 70 13.27 -3.23 -12.21
CA PHE A 70 11.93 -2.62 -12.25
C PHE A 70 11.82 -1.37 -11.37
N ARG A 71 12.93 -0.65 -11.21
CA ARG A 71 12.93 0.62 -10.52
C ARG A 71 12.12 1.65 -11.31
N PRO A 72 11.21 2.41 -10.66
CA PRO A 72 10.47 3.47 -11.32
C PRO A 72 11.37 4.56 -11.89
N THR A 73 10.89 5.25 -12.90
CA THR A 73 11.63 6.34 -13.54
C THR A 73 11.77 7.54 -12.60
N GLU A 74 12.91 8.24 -12.68
CA GLU A 74 13.13 9.48 -11.91
C GLU A 74 12.12 10.57 -12.28
N SER A 75 11.66 10.59 -13.54
CA SER A 75 10.66 11.52 -14.02
C SER A 75 9.33 11.32 -13.32
N ALA A 76 8.84 10.07 -13.23
CA ALA A 76 7.59 9.76 -12.54
C ALA A 76 7.68 10.07 -11.05
N MET A 77 8.76 9.68 -10.39
CA MET A 77 8.94 9.94 -8.95
C MET A 77 9.03 11.44 -8.63
N THR A 78 9.59 12.25 -9.52
CA THR A 78 9.59 13.70 -9.39
C THR A 78 8.18 14.28 -9.52
N GLN A 79 7.45 13.89 -10.56
CA GLN A 79 6.07 14.33 -10.80
C GLN A 79 5.13 13.88 -9.67
N PHE A 80 5.28 12.66 -9.19
CA PHE A 80 4.54 12.13 -8.06
C PHE A 80 4.82 12.91 -6.77
N THR A 81 6.08 13.20 -6.48
CA THR A 81 6.44 14.01 -5.30
C THR A 81 5.87 15.42 -5.39
N ASP A 82 5.87 16.04 -6.58
CA ASP A 82 5.28 17.37 -6.80
C ASP A 82 3.74 17.33 -6.67
N TYR A 83 3.09 16.24 -7.11
CA TYR A 83 1.66 15.99 -6.89
C TYR A 83 1.35 15.91 -5.38
N LEU A 84 2.13 15.18 -4.60
CA LEU A 84 1.94 15.09 -3.15
C LEU A 84 2.10 16.44 -2.46
N LYS A 85 3.12 17.23 -2.83
CA LYS A 85 3.32 18.59 -2.29
C LYS A 85 2.17 19.53 -2.63
N GLN A 86 1.52 19.33 -3.76
CA GLN A 86 0.37 20.13 -4.18
C GLN A 86 -0.91 19.79 -3.43
N HIS A 87 -1.08 18.52 -3.03
CA HIS A 87 -2.36 17.99 -2.53
C HIS A 87 -2.33 17.63 -1.04
N THR A 88 -1.19 17.78 -0.35
CA THR A 88 -1.07 17.53 1.09
C THR A 88 -0.50 18.75 1.81
N PHE A 89 -0.66 18.77 3.13
CA PHE A 89 -0.03 19.77 3.99
C PHE A 89 1.30 19.30 4.60
N LYS A 90 1.92 18.25 4.02
CA LYS A 90 3.19 17.70 4.51
C LYS A 90 4.33 18.69 4.34
N GLU A 91 5.08 18.95 5.41
CA GLU A 91 6.22 19.86 5.40
C GLU A 91 7.48 19.23 4.81
N ASP A 92 7.59 17.89 4.95
CA ASP A 92 8.72 17.11 4.46
C ASP A 92 8.23 15.81 3.81
N ILE A 93 8.71 15.53 2.60
CA ILE A 93 8.41 14.31 1.85
C ILE A 93 9.72 13.68 1.41
N GLU A 94 10.03 12.50 1.98
CA GLU A 94 11.26 11.76 1.71
C GLU A 94 10.96 10.44 1.02
N LEU A 95 11.76 10.10 0.01
CA LEU A 95 11.72 8.81 -0.69
C LEU A 95 12.93 7.99 -0.29
N VAL A 96 12.71 6.75 0.15
CA VAL A 96 13.76 5.76 0.39
C VAL A 96 13.56 4.58 -0.55
N TYR A 97 14.64 4.12 -1.17
CA TYR A 97 14.60 3.06 -2.19
C TYR A 97 15.14 1.76 -1.62
N ASN A 98 14.37 0.68 -1.81
CA ASN A 98 14.70 -0.67 -1.34
C ASN A 98 14.63 -1.65 -2.51
N GLU A 99 15.78 -2.08 -3.03
CA GLU A 99 15.85 -3.06 -4.11
C GLU A 99 15.64 -4.47 -3.55
N LEU A 100 14.69 -5.19 -4.14
CA LEU A 100 14.31 -6.54 -3.76
C LEU A 100 14.66 -7.55 -4.85
N SER A 101 14.84 -8.80 -4.44
CA SER A 101 14.89 -9.91 -5.38
C SER A 101 13.50 -10.21 -5.92
N SER A 102 13.40 -10.68 -7.16
CA SER A 102 12.15 -11.20 -7.73
C SER A 102 11.58 -12.32 -6.87
N PRO A 103 10.27 -12.33 -6.60
CA PRO A 103 9.60 -13.48 -6.03
C PRO A 103 9.56 -14.68 -6.98
N SER A 104 9.82 -14.45 -8.29
CA SER A 104 9.81 -15.46 -9.36
C SER A 104 8.42 -16.08 -9.57
N GLU A 105 7.37 -15.30 -9.37
CA GLU A 105 5.99 -15.66 -9.67
C GLU A 105 5.63 -15.19 -11.09
N ASP A 106 4.78 -15.96 -11.79
CA ASP A 106 4.30 -15.60 -13.12
C ASP A 106 3.25 -14.48 -13.05
N GLU A 107 2.47 -14.43 -11.97
CA GLU A 107 1.47 -13.41 -11.60
C GLU A 107 1.44 -13.28 -10.08
N LEU A 108 0.88 -12.18 -9.56
CA LEU A 108 0.82 -11.89 -8.12
C LEU A 108 -0.61 -11.68 -7.65
N THR A 109 -1.00 -12.39 -6.60
CA THR A 109 -2.21 -12.13 -5.82
C THR A 109 -1.98 -10.99 -4.82
N LEU A 110 -3.05 -10.30 -4.39
CA LEU A 110 -2.96 -9.30 -3.30
C LEU A 110 -2.44 -9.90 -1.99
N GLN A 111 -2.72 -11.18 -1.71
CA GLN A 111 -2.21 -11.84 -0.50
C GLN A 111 -0.68 -12.03 -0.56
N GLU A 112 -0.14 -12.46 -1.68
CA GLU A 112 1.32 -12.60 -1.86
C GLU A 112 2.01 -11.24 -1.76
N ILE A 113 1.41 -10.18 -2.32
CA ILE A 113 1.91 -8.81 -2.20
C ILE A 113 1.93 -8.36 -0.72
N ALA A 114 0.87 -8.64 0.03
CA ALA A 114 0.81 -8.33 1.46
C ALA A 114 1.84 -9.11 2.30
N ASP A 115 2.13 -10.36 1.90
CA ASP A 115 3.17 -11.20 2.53
C ASP A 115 4.58 -10.70 2.17
N LEU A 116 4.79 -10.26 0.92
CA LEU A 116 6.04 -9.60 0.49
C LEU A 116 6.28 -8.31 1.28
N GLU A 117 5.26 -7.44 1.44
CA GLU A 117 5.36 -6.25 2.29
C GLU A 117 5.74 -6.63 3.72
N THR A 118 5.05 -7.60 4.31
CA THR A 118 5.30 -8.05 5.69
C THR A 118 6.75 -8.48 5.90
N SER A 119 7.35 -9.09 4.88
CA SER A 119 8.72 -9.62 4.91
C SER A 119 9.79 -8.56 4.61
N ASN A 120 9.46 -7.52 3.82
CA ASN A 120 10.44 -6.62 3.23
C ASN A 120 10.31 -5.15 3.67
N ARG A 121 9.12 -4.70 4.12
CA ARG A 121 8.90 -3.32 4.55
C ARG A 121 9.78 -2.98 5.75
N THR A 122 10.53 -1.89 5.64
CA THR A 122 11.50 -1.46 6.65
C THR A 122 11.04 -0.23 7.45
N VAL A 123 10.13 0.60 6.90
CA VAL A 123 9.67 1.84 7.55
C VAL A 123 8.19 1.77 7.95
N PHE A 124 7.89 2.26 9.13
CA PHE A 124 6.56 2.30 9.73
C PHE A 124 6.33 3.66 10.40
N ASN A 125 5.07 3.99 10.71
CA ASN A 125 4.73 5.23 11.40
C ASN A 125 5.56 5.39 12.68
N THR A 126 6.19 6.56 12.84
CA THR A 126 6.96 6.85 14.05
C THR A 126 7.04 8.36 14.31
N GLY A 127 6.79 8.79 15.55
CA GLY A 127 6.77 10.20 15.91
C GLY A 127 5.81 11.01 15.03
N SER A 128 6.30 12.06 14.36
CA SER A 128 5.53 12.87 13.43
C SER A 128 5.67 12.41 11.96
N THR A 129 6.22 11.22 11.72
CA THR A 129 6.42 10.68 10.38
C THR A 129 5.38 9.61 10.07
N LEU A 130 4.58 9.83 9.03
CA LEU A 130 3.71 8.84 8.41
C LEU A 130 4.51 8.07 7.35
N ALA A 131 4.47 6.75 7.40
CA ALA A 131 5.20 5.88 6.47
C ALA A 131 4.27 5.26 5.44
N ILE A 132 4.62 5.36 4.17
CA ILE A 132 3.93 4.73 3.03
C ILE A 132 4.85 3.68 2.42
N TYR A 133 4.27 2.59 1.92
CA TYR A 133 4.97 1.55 1.20
C TYR A 133 4.41 1.43 -0.22
N ILE A 134 5.29 1.51 -1.23
CA ILE A 134 4.95 1.34 -2.64
C ILE A 134 5.85 0.24 -3.20
N TYR A 135 5.24 -0.84 -3.71
CA TYR A 135 5.97 -1.95 -4.31
C TYR A 135 5.85 -1.91 -5.83
N PHE A 136 6.97 -1.93 -6.54
CA PHE A 136 7.07 -2.04 -8.00
C PHE A 136 7.44 -3.48 -8.37
N ALA A 137 6.48 -4.20 -8.94
CA ALA A 137 6.57 -5.62 -9.20
C ALA A 137 7.06 -5.93 -10.62
N ASP A 138 7.71 -7.08 -10.76
CA ASP A 138 8.14 -7.66 -12.04
C ASP A 138 7.15 -8.69 -12.61
N ALA A 139 5.98 -8.84 -11.98
CA ALA A 139 4.91 -9.73 -12.42
C ALA A 139 3.58 -8.97 -12.54
N PRO A 140 2.68 -9.36 -13.47
CA PRO A 140 1.33 -8.83 -13.59
C PRO A 140 0.45 -9.24 -12.39
N ALA A 141 -0.74 -8.68 -12.30
CA ALA A 141 -1.74 -9.11 -11.33
C ALA A 141 -2.35 -10.45 -11.72
N GLU A 142 -2.75 -11.24 -10.70
CA GLU A 142 -3.52 -12.47 -10.93
C GLU A 142 -4.81 -12.15 -11.70
N GLY A 143 -5.05 -12.91 -12.75
CA GLY A 143 -6.27 -12.79 -13.57
C GLY A 143 -6.23 -11.69 -14.63
N ASP A 144 -5.11 -11.01 -14.82
CA ASP A 144 -4.92 -10.09 -15.95
C ASP A 144 -5.09 -10.84 -17.28
N ASP A 145 -5.86 -10.26 -18.20
CA ASP A 145 -6.08 -10.76 -19.55
C ASP A 145 -5.52 -9.75 -20.58
N LEU A 146 -4.24 -9.91 -20.89
CA LEU A 146 -3.54 -9.06 -21.86
C LEU A 146 -4.18 -9.14 -23.27
N ASP A 147 -4.67 -10.32 -23.68
CA ASP A 147 -5.30 -10.52 -24.98
C ASP A 147 -6.70 -9.90 -25.03
N GLY A 148 -7.44 -9.96 -23.92
CA GLY A 148 -8.76 -9.33 -23.73
C GLY A 148 -8.66 -7.84 -23.43
N GLY A 149 -7.49 -7.36 -23.04
CA GLY A 149 -7.23 -5.95 -22.74
C GLY A 149 -7.66 -5.51 -21.36
N LEU A 150 -7.80 -6.46 -20.43
CA LEU A 150 -8.04 -6.22 -19.00
C LEU A 150 -6.76 -6.42 -18.23
N VAL A 151 -6.15 -5.33 -17.76
CA VAL A 151 -4.90 -5.38 -17.02
C VAL A 151 -4.94 -4.43 -15.83
N THR A 152 -4.30 -4.83 -14.76
CA THR A 152 -4.14 -4.07 -13.53
C THR A 152 -2.78 -3.38 -13.52
N LEU A 153 -2.75 -2.06 -13.45
CA LEU A 153 -1.51 -1.28 -13.40
C LEU A 153 -1.06 -1.04 -11.96
N GLY A 154 -2.00 -0.93 -11.05
CA GLY A 154 -1.76 -0.72 -9.63
C GLY A 154 -2.93 -1.15 -8.78
N SER A 155 -2.71 -1.21 -7.48
CA SER A 155 -3.77 -1.47 -6.49
C SER A 155 -3.35 -1.01 -5.11
N VAL A 156 -4.29 -0.50 -4.33
CA VAL A 156 -4.12 -0.26 -2.89
C VAL A 156 -4.72 -1.42 -2.11
N TYR A 157 -4.03 -1.90 -1.10
CA TYR A 157 -4.47 -3.07 -0.32
C TYR A 157 -4.45 -2.83 1.20
N ARG A 158 -3.94 -1.67 1.63
CA ARG A 158 -3.97 -1.19 3.03
C ARG A 158 -3.99 0.33 3.05
N ASN A 159 -4.21 0.91 4.21
CA ASN A 159 -4.25 2.37 4.42
C ASN A 159 -2.96 3.13 4.05
N THR A 160 -1.83 2.43 3.97
CA THR A 160 -0.51 3.02 3.66
C THR A 160 0.30 2.16 2.70
N SER A 161 -0.35 1.28 1.93
CA SER A 161 0.36 0.33 1.08
C SER A 161 -0.31 0.19 -0.28
N MET A 162 0.50 0.22 -1.33
CA MET A 162 0.06 0.04 -2.71
C MET A 162 1.12 -0.71 -3.53
N ILE A 163 0.68 -1.32 -4.62
CA ILE A 163 1.53 -1.95 -5.63
C ILE A 163 1.39 -1.23 -6.96
N ILE A 164 2.45 -1.23 -7.73
CA ILE A 164 2.49 -0.91 -9.15
C ILE A 164 3.02 -2.17 -9.88
N HIS A 165 2.23 -2.71 -10.80
CA HIS A 165 2.66 -3.80 -11.67
C HIS A 165 3.53 -3.25 -12.79
N GLU A 166 4.79 -2.99 -12.46
CA GLU A 166 5.71 -2.25 -13.32
C GLU A 166 5.97 -2.94 -14.65
N VAL A 167 5.92 -4.26 -14.70
CA VAL A 167 6.00 -5.02 -15.94
C VAL A 167 4.85 -4.67 -16.88
N THR A 168 3.61 -4.59 -16.37
CA THR A 168 2.40 -4.23 -17.12
C THR A 168 2.43 -2.76 -17.55
N VAL A 169 2.90 -1.87 -16.67
CA VAL A 169 3.13 -0.43 -16.96
C VAL A 169 4.04 -0.27 -18.19
N ARG A 170 5.18 -0.97 -18.21
CA ARG A 170 6.16 -0.93 -19.31
C ARG A 170 5.61 -1.52 -20.60
N GLU A 171 4.88 -2.61 -20.49
CA GLU A 171 4.24 -3.22 -21.64
C GLU A 171 3.23 -2.24 -22.27
N LEU A 172 2.33 -1.65 -21.46
CA LEU A 172 1.38 -0.66 -21.93
C LEU A 172 2.07 0.56 -22.58
N ALA A 173 3.10 1.10 -21.96
CA ALA A 173 3.87 2.21 -22.51
C ALA A 173 4.49 1.86 -23.87
N SER A 174 4.94 0.61 -24.06
CA SER A 174 5.56 0.13 -25.29
C SER A 174 4.61 0.09 -26.49
N LEU A 175 3.30 0.03 -26.24
CA LEU A 175 2.28 -0.03 -27.29
C LEU A 175 2.00 1.31 -27.98
N SER A 176 2.53 2.41 -27.45
CA SER A 176 2.29 3.76 -27.96
C SER A 176 3.57 4.54 -28.17
N ALA A 177 3.78 5.08 -29.37
CA ALA A 177 4.90 5.98 -29.64
C ALA A 177 4.74 7.38 -29.00
N SER A 178 3.58 7.72 -28.47
CA SER A 178 3.24 9.05 -27.90
C SER A 178 3.14 9.06 -26.38
N ILE A 179 3.17 7.89 -25.74
CA ILE A 179 3.08 7.72 -24.30
C ILE A 179 4.36 7.02 -23.85
N ASN A 180 5.04 7.57 -22.88
CA ASN A 180 6.25 6.98 -22.34
C ASN A 180 5.98 6.31 -20.99
N GLU A 181 6.90 5.49 -20.53
CA GLU A 181 6.84 4.77 -19.26
C GLU A 181 6.52 5.72 -18.09
N SER A 182 7.20 6.86 -18.00
CA SER A 182 6.95 7.81 -16.90
C SER A 182 5.57 8.46 -16.94
N ASP A 183 4.90 8.53 -18.10
CA ASP A 183 3.52 9.03 -18.18
C ASP A 183 2.55 8.03 -17.55
N VAL A 184 2.75 6.72 -17.82
CA VAL A 184 1.94 5.63 -17.24
C VAL A 184 2.20 5.51 -15.75
N GLU A 185 3.48 5.42 -15.34
CA GLU A 185 3.87 5.38 -13.91
C GLU A 185 3.25 6.53 -13.11
N THR A 186 3.41 7.77 -13.60
CA THR A 186 2.90 8.96 -12.90
C THR A 186 1.39 8.91 -12.73
N THR A 187 0.68 8.53 -13.79
CA THR A 187 -0.79 8.49 -13.75
C THR A 187 -1.26 7.39 -12.82
N THR A 188 -0.66 6.21 -12.87
CA THR A 188 -0.97 5.09 -11.98
C THR A 188 -0.65 5.45 -10.51
N LEU A 189 0.55 5.99 -10.24
CA LEU A 189 0.93 6.42 -8.89
C LEU A 189 -0.06 7.42 -8.30
N ASN A 190 -0.44 8.45 -9.07
CA ASN A 190 -1.37 9.46 -8.61
C ASN A 190 -2.79 8.91 -8.39
N HIS A 191 -3.23 7.96 -9.23
CA HIS A 191 -4.51 7.28 -9.10
C HIS A 191 -4.55 6.44 -7.82
N GLU A 192 -3.59 5.53 -7.64
CA GLU A 192 -3.53 4.68 -6.45
C GLU A 192 -3.40 5.52 -5.16
N PHE A 193 -2.61 6.59 -5.22
CA PHE A 193 -2.52 7.49 -4.07
C PHE A 193 -3.82 8.26 -3.82
N GLY A 194 -4.64 8.46 -4.84
CA GLY A 194 -6.00 8.98 -4.71
C GLY A 194 -6.88 8.09 -3.83
N HIS A 195 -6.77 6.77 -3.94
CA HIS A 195 -7.43 5.83 -3.03
C HIS A 195 -6.91 5.95 -1.60
N LEU A 196 -5.61 6.15 -1.40
CA LEU A 196 -5.04 6.43 -0.06
C LEU A 196 -5.52 7.77 0.51
N PHE A 197 -5.82 8.77 -0.33
CA PHE A 197 -6.49 10.02 0.06
C PHE A 197 -7.96 9.82 0.44
N GLY A 198 -8.48 8.59 0.34
CA GLY A 198 -9.87 8.28 0.65
C GLY A 198 -10.86 8.76 -0.40
N LEU A 199 -10.41 9.07 -1.63
CA LEU A 199 -11.27 9.56 -2.70
C LEU A 199 -12.24 8.48 -3.17
N VAL A 200 -13.38 8.93 -3.68
CA VAL A 200 -14.46 8.11 -4.21
C VAL A 200 -14.96 7.07 -3.20
N ASP A 201 -15.51 7.59 -2.09
CA ASP A 201 -16.15 6.82 -1.01
C ASP A 201 -15.23 5.92 -0.17
N LEU A 202 -13.93 6.18 -0.18
CA LEU A 202 -12.94 5.48 0.64
C LEU A 202 -12.54 6.25 1.92
N GLY A 203 -13.44 7.09 2.47
CA GLY A 203 -13.22 7.79 3.73
C GLY A 203 -13.24 9.32 3.65
N THR A 204 -13.01 9.90 2.46
CA THR A 204 -13.21 11.34 2.20
C THR A 204 -14.60 11.52 1.60
N GLU A 205 -15.44 12.35 2.26
CA GLU A 205 -16.80 12.60 1.80
C GLU A 205 -16.83 13.24 0.41
N MET A 206 -17.58 12.65 -0.51
CA MET A 206 -17.79 13.20 -1.85
C MET A 206 -18.70 14.44 -1.80
N VAL A 207 -18.28 15.53 -2.46
CA VAL A 207 -19.11 16.75 -2.59
C VAL A 207 -20.31 16.52 -3.50
N ASN A 208 -20.14 15.69 -4.53
CA ASN A 208 -21.19 15.25 -5.46
C ASN A 208 -21.05 13.76 -5.66
N ASP A 209 -22.16 13.07 -5.82
CA ASP A 209 -22.16 11.66 -6.20
C ASP A 209 -21.67 11.51 -7.65
N HIS A 210 -20.51 10.88 -7.80
CA HIS A 210 -19.88 10.61 -9.10
C HIS A 210 -19.21 9.24 -9.12
N GLN A 211 -19.54 8.37 -8.14
CA GLN A 211 -19.00 7.01 -8.09
C GLN A 211 -19.57 6.18 -9.25
N SER A 212 -18.73 5.43 -9.92
CA SER A 212 -19.15 4.40 -10.87
C SER A 212 -19.69 3.18 -10.12
N GLN A 213 -20.42 2.34 -10.84
CA GLN A 213 -21.06 1.15 -10.27
C GLN A 213 -20.70 -0.06 -11.11
N SER A 214 -20.38 -1.15 -10.44
CA SER A 214 -20.16 -2.46 -11.02
C SER A 214 -21.13 -3.50 -10.43
N GLU A 215 -21.34 -4.60 -11.11
CA GLU A 215 -22.13 -5.71 -10.58
C GLU A 215 -21.25 -6.58 -9.65
N ASN A 216 -21.73 -6.81 -8.43
CA ASN A 216 -21.11 -7.77 -7.52
C ASN A 216 -21.49 -9.22 -7.90
N GLU A 217 -20.97 -10.22 -7.19
CA GLU A 217 -21.22 -11.65 -7.41
C GLU A 217 -22.73 -12.02 -7.36
N ASP A 218 -23.55 -11.23 -6.65
CA ASP A 218 -25.00 -11.40 -6.55
C ASP A 218 -25.77 -10.68 -7.66
N GLY A 219 -25.09 -10.04 -8.62
CA GLY A 219 -25.69 -9.25 -9.69
C GLY A 219 -26.30 -7.92 -9.24
N GLN A 220 -25.88 -7.39 -8.09
CA GLN A 220 -26.30 -6.11 -7.56
C GLN A 220 -25.31 -5.02 -7.97
N LEU A 221 -25.81 -3.86 -8.40
CA LEU A 221 -24.97 -2.69 -8.64
C LEU A 221 -24.48 -2.13 -7.31
N VAL A 222 -23.18 -2.08 -7.15
CA VAL A 222 -22.47 -1.50 -6.00
C VAL A 222 -21.45 -0.47 -6.48
N GLY A 223 -21.11 0.49 -5.65
CA GLY A 223 -20.01 1.40 -5.95
C GLY A 223 -18.69 0.63 -6.04
N ASP A 224 -17.84 1.03 -6.99
CA ASP A 224 -16.55 0.37 -7.25
C ASP A 224 -15.36 1.25 -6.89
N ASN A 225 -15.59 2.31 -6.11
CA ASN A 225 -14.57 3.28 -5.65
C ASN A 225 -13.86 4.05 -6.77
N HIS A 226 -14.46 4.08 -7.96
CA HIS A 226 -13.95 4.83 -9.10
C HIS A 226 -14.93 5.91 -9.55
N CYS A 227 -14.41 6.89 -10.30
CA CYS A 227 -15.15 8.03 -10.79
C CYS A 227 -15.80 7.73 -12.16
N ASN A 228 -17.08 8.09 -12.33
CA ASN A 228 -17.79 7.95 -13.60
C ASN A 228 -17.63 9.16 -14.55
N GLN A 229 -16.85 10.20 -14.16
CA GLN A 229 -16.67 11.41 -14.94
C GLN A 229 -15.47 11.31 -15.87
N GLU A 230 -15.67 11.69 -17.15
CA GLU A 230 -14.57 11.78 -18.12
C GLU A 230 -13.49 12.78 -17.69
N GLY A 231 -12.22 12.41 -17.84
CA GLY A 231 -11.07 13.23 -17.44
C GLY A 231 -10.78 13.24 -15.93
N CYS A 232 -11.54 12.49 -15.13
CA CYS A 232 -11.24 12.31 -13.71
C CYS A 232 -10.05 11.37 -13.52
N LEU A 233 -9.11 11.75 -12.64
CA LEU A 233 -7.97 10.90 -12.28
C LEU A 233 -8.43 9.54 -11.71
N MET A 234 -9.52 9.53 -10.94
CA MET A 234 -10.03 8.35 -10.25
C MET A 234 -10.96 7.48 -11.12
N ARG A 235 -10.86 7.52 -12.45
CA ARG A 235 -11.52 6.53 -13.30
C ARG A 235 -10.79 5.20 -13.26
N ALA A 236 -11.54 4.10 -13.31
CA ALA A 236 -10.96 2.76 -13.42
C ALA A 236 -10.09 2.60 -14.69
N GLU A 237 -10.48 3.31 -15.76
CA GLU A 237 -9.74 3.32 -17.02
C GLU A 237 -8.68 4.43 -17.03
N LEU A 238 -7.46 4.08 -17.36
CA LEU A 238 -6.37 5.03 -17.53
C LEU A 238 -6.62 5.97 -18.71
N GLN A 239 -6.68 7.27 -18.45
CA GLN A 239 -6.90 8.30 -19.48
C GLN A 239 -5.65 9.17 -19.65
N PHE A 240 -5.01 9.06 -20.82
CA PHE A 240 -3.94 9.95 -21.24
C PHE A 240 -4.50 11.07 -22.13
N GLY A 241 -4.86 12.20 -21.55
CA GLY A 241 -5.37 13.31 -22.33
C GLY A 241 -5.94 14.40 -21.47
N GLY A 242 -5.07 15.23 -20.92
CA GLY A 242 -5.43 16.62 -20.60
C GLY A 242 -5.48 17.43 -21.88
N SER A 243 -5.82 18.72 -21.82
CA SER A 243 -5.95 19.69 -22.93
C SER A 243 -4.77 19.79 -23.93
N SER A 244 -3.79 18.91 -23.84
CA SER A 244 -2.64 18.77 -24.73
C SER A 244 -2.69 17.54 -25.65
N GLY A 245 -3.78 16.77 -25.67
CA GLY A 245 -4.06 15.84 -26.76
C GLY A 245 -3.19 14.58 -26.85
N LYS A 246 -2.58 14.12 -25.78
CA LYS A 246 -1.97 12.78 -25.72
C LYS A 246 -3.08 11.79 -25.31
N SER A 247 -3.78 11.25 -26.28
CA SER A 247 -4.72 10.15 -26.12
C SER A 247 -4.07 8.90 -26.71
N LEU A 248 -4.11 7.79 -25.98
CA LEU A 248 -4.04 6.48 -26.61
C LEU A 248 -5.15 6.45 -27.65
N SER A 249 -4.87 5.97 -28.86
CA SER A 249 -5.93 5.83 -29.87
C SER A 249 -7.08 5.03 -29.23
N SER A 250 -8.31 5.39 -29.56
CA SER A 250 -9.51 4.71 -29.08
C SER A 250 -9.48 3.18 -29.25
N ASN A 251 -8.64 2.67 -30.16
CA ASN A 251 -8.41 1.25 -30.36
C ASN A 251 -7.38 0.62 -29.40
N ALA A 252 -6.54 1.41 -28.74
CA ALA A 252 -5.64 0.91 -27.70
C ALA A 252 -6.31 1.00 -26.32
N LEU A 253 -7.11 2.06 -26.04
CA LEU A 253 -7.92 2.18 -24.83
C LEU A 253 -9.03 1.13 -24.73
N ALA A 254 -9.65 0.74 -25.86
CA ALA A 254 -10.61 -0.35 -25.91
C ALA A 254 -10.00 -1.74 -25.62
N LYS A 255 -8.66 -1.83 -25.53
CA LYS A 255 -7.96 -3.07 -25.22
C LYS A 255 -7.43 -3.14 -23.78
N TYR A 256 -7.41 -2.02 -23.04
CA TYR A 256 -6.82 -1.98 -21.72
C TYR A 256 -7.75 -1.22 -20.77
N GLU A 257 -8.77 -1.89 -20.27
CA GLU A 257 -9.46 -1.47 -19.07
C GLU A 257 -8.57 -1.84 -17.88
N ALA A 258 -8.04 -0.85 -17.18
CA ALA A 258 -7.32 -1.11 -15.94
C ALA A 258 -8.34 -1.61 -14.91
N GLY A 259 -8.43 -2.92 -14.72
CA GLY A 259 -9.19 -3.51 -13.64
C GLY A 259 -8.49 -3.21 -12.33
N ILE A 260 -8.85 -2.12 -11.67
CA ILE A 260 -8.35 -1.83 -10.33
C ILE A 260 -9.31 -2.48 -9.36
N THR A 261 -8.89 -3.59 -8.77
CA THR A 261 -9.63 -4.24 -7.70
C THR A 261 -9.18 -3.67 -6.37
N SER A 262 -10.04 -2.88 -5.72
CA SER A 262 -9.90 -2.61 -4.29
C SER A 262 -10.17 -3.90 -3.53
N GLY A 263 -9.15 -4.42 -2.84
CA GLY A 263 -9.27 -5.56 -1.93
C GLY A 263 -10.01 -5.20 -0.65
#